data_df36a176b9fbffa9941126884eb924ce
#
_entry.id   df36a176b9fbffa9941126884eb924ce
#
_cell.length_a   1.000
_cell.length_b   1.000
_cell.length_c   1.000
_cell.angle_alpha   90.00
_cell.angle_beta   90.00
_cell.angle_gamma   90.00
#
_symmetry.space_group_name_H-M   'P 1'
#
loop_
_entity.id
_entity.type
_entity.pdbx_description
1 polymer ?
#
loop_
_entity_poly.entity_id
_entity_poly.type
_entity_poly.pdbx_seq_one_letter_code
_entity_poly.pdbx_strand_id
1 'polypeptide(L)'
;SREKFSGHGSAMAQCYSHMIMPLASSKDKYTQVYWGIRDFEFRFKRLPEGMWLPETAVDLETLEIMADLGIRFTILAPHQADRPHGELDINQPYSVRLGAGKSINVFFYNGSLSQSLAFENLLRDGKCFAEKLMQTNDAEGPQLLSVATDGETYGHHHKFGDMALAFALKYIDNQTDARLTNFAEYLQKFPPQEEIKIVEETSWSCAHGVERWNSHCGCETGGHHEWNQNWRGPLREALDWLQGRVNSIFVEVSKGLIENPWEMRNRYIDIFINRCDRDFFS
;
A
#
# COMPACT_ATOMS: atom_id res chain seq x y z
N SER A 1 -14.35 16.12 -1.06
CA SER A 1 -12.92 16.15 -1.43
C SER A 1 -12.70 16.11 -2.94
N ARG A 2 -13.52 15.34 -3.71
CA ARG A 2 -13.34 15.22 -5.17
C ARG A 2 -13.38 16.57 -5.91
N GLU A 3 -14.24 17.46 -5.52
CA GLU A 3 -14.34 18.82 -6.11
C GLU A 3 -13.04 19.62 -5.91
N LYS A 4 -12.37 19.45 -4.74
CA LYS A 4 -11.10 20.12 -4.44
C LYS A 4 -9.92 19.58 -5.29
N PHE A 5 -9.99 18.31 -5.72
CA PHE A 5 -8.89 17.61 -6.37
C PHE A 5 -9.26 17.14 -7.79
N SER A 6 -9.79 18.02 -8.61
CA SER A 6 -10.07 17.80 -10.05
C SER A 6 -10.91 16.54 -10.34
N GLY A 7 -11.81 16.18 -9.42
CA GLY A 7 -12.64 14.98 -9.53
C GLY A 7 -12.07 13.74 -8.86
N HIS A 8 -10.81 13.75 -8.40
CA HIS A 8 -10.12 12.63 -7.77
C HIS A 8 -10.39 12.56 -6.26
N GLY A 9 -10.55 11.35 -5.74
CA GLY A 9 -10.76 11.13 -4.31
C GLY A 9 -9.46 10.82 -3.57
N SER A 10 -9.31 11.34 -2.35
CA SER A 10 -8.08 11.13 -1.56
C SER A 10 -7.99 9.75 -0.90
N ALA A 11 -9.12 9.03 -0.71
CA ALA A 11 -9.08 7.67 -0.19
C ALA A 11 -8.54 6.72 -1.26
N MET A 12 -7.70 5.78 -0.83
CA MET A 12 -7.15 4.68 -1.62
C MET A 12 -7.72 3.36 -1.13
N ALA A 13 -7.79 2.35 -2.00
CA ALA A 13 -8.04 0.99 -1.59
C ALA A 13 -6.82 0.41 -0.87
N GLN A 14 -7.02 -0.72 -0.21
CA GLN A 14 -5.96 -1.59 0.29
C GLN A 14 -6.33 -3.04 0.02
N CYS A 15 -5.35 -3.94 0.06
CA CYS A 15 -5.66 -5.36 0.09
C CYS A 15 -6.61 -5.65 1.26
N TYR A 16 -7.57 -6.55 1.06
CA TYR A 16 -8.67 -6.75 2.01
C TYR A 16 -8.21 -7.10 3.42
N SER A 17 -7.21 -7.97 3.51
CA SER A 17 -6.54 -8.31 4.77
C SER A 17 -5.10 -7.81 4.75
N HIS A 18 -4.43 -7.80 5.91
CA HIS A 18 -3.01 -7.43 6.03
C HIS A 18 -2.07 -8.57 5.60
N MET A 19 -2.34 -9.16 4.42
CA MET A 19 -1.55 -10.25 3.85
C MET A 19 -0.27 -9.70 3.22
N ILE A 20 0.86 -10.33 3.49
CA ILE A 20 2.13 -10.02 2.83
C ILE A 20 2.08 -10.63 1.43
N MET A 21 1.79 -9.79 0.44
CA MET A 21 1.41 -10.21 -0.90
C MET A 21 2.45 -11.09 -1.59
N PRO A 22 3.77 -10.82 -1.52
CA PRO A 22 4.76 -11.71 -2.13
C PRO A 22 4.76 -13.15 -1.58
N LEU A 23 4.31 -13.34 -0.34
CA LEU A 23 4.24 -14.66 0.30
C LEU A 23 2.90 -15.37 0.07
N ALA A 24 1.99 -14.78 -0.69
CA ALA A 24 0.68 -15.35 -0.99
C ALA A 24 0.68 -16.12 -2.31
N SER A 25 -0.22 -17.10 -2.44
CA SER A 25 -0.45 -17.74 -3.74
C SER A 25 -1.11 -16.78 -4.72
N SER A 26 -0.91 -16.96 -6.03
CA SER A 26 -1.53 -16.15 -7.09
C SER A 26 -3.05 -15.99 -6.91
N LYS A 27 -3.73 -17.08 -6.49
CA LYS A 27 -5.17 -17.06 -6.24
C LYS A 27 -5.55 -16.19 -5.04
N ASP A 28 -4.73 -16.20 -4.00
CA ASP A 28 -4.96 -15.39 -2.80
C ASP A 28 -4.62 -13.92 -3.08
N LYS A 29 -3.53 -13.63 -3.80
CA LYS A 29 -3.21 -12.29 -4.29
C LYS A 29 -4.40 -11.68 -5.04
N TYR A 30 -4.94 -12.41 -6.02
CA TYR A 30 -6.11 -11.95 -6.77
C TYR A 30 -7.30 -11.68 -5.86
N THR A 31 -7.64 -12.61 -4.97
CA THR A 31 -8.76 -12.44 -4.04
C THR A 31 -8.57 -11.22 -3.15
N GLN A 32 -7.38 -11.00 -2.61
CA GLN A 32 -7.08 -9.87 -1.72
C GLN A 32 -7.23 -8.53 -2.43
N VAL A 33 -6.72 -8.40 -3.65
CA VAL A 33 -6.87 -7.18 -4.46
C VAL A 33 -8.33 -6.98 -4.85
N TYR A 34 -8.99 -7.99 -5.37
CA TYR A 34 -10.40 -7.92 -5.80
C TYR A 34 -11.32 -7.54 -4.62
N TRP A 35 -11.17 -8.19 -3.47
CA TRP A 35 -11.96 -7.90 -2.28
C TRP A 35 -11.69 -6.49 -1.74
N GLY A 36 -10.45 -6.04 -1.78
CA GLY A 36 -10.09 -4.67 -1.42
C GLY A 36 -10.77 -3.64 -2.31
N ILE A 37 -10.84 -3.88 -3.62
CA ILE A 37 -11.56 -3.03 -4.57
C ILE A 37 -13.06 -3.03 -4.28
N ARG A 38 -13.67 -4.19 -4.05
CA ARG A 38 -15.11 -4.31 -3.79
C ARG A 38 -15.52 -3.65 -2.47
N ASP A 39 -14.74 -3.85 -1.40
CA ASP A 39 -14.97 -3.18 -0.11
C ASP A 39 -14.84 -1.64 -0.24
N PHE A 40 -13.83 -1.18 -0.97
CA PHE A 40 -13.66 0.24 -1.26
C PHE A 40 -14.85 0.81 -2.04
N GLU A 41 -15.28 0.15 -3.10
CA GLU A 41 -16.43 0.56 -3.90
C GLU A 41 -17.71 0.63 -3.05
N PHE A 42 -17.91 -0.37 -2.20
CA PHE A 42 -19.05 -0.39 -1.29
C PHE A 42 -19.06 0.81 -0.33
N ARG A 43 -17.89 1.17 0.23
CA ARG A 43 -17.78 2.27 1.20
C ARG A 43 -17.79 3.65 0.55
N PHE A 44 -17.04 3.81 -0.51
CA PHE A 44 -16.81 5.13 -1.13
C PHE A 44 -17.66 5.40 -2.35
N LYS A 45 -18.47 4.43 -2.81
CA LYS A 45 -19.37 4.53 -3.98
C LYS A 45 -18.65 5.00 -5.25
N ARG A 46 -17.41 4.58 -5.42
CA ARG A 46 -16.58 4.80 -6.59
C ARG A 46 -15.49 3.74 -6.69
N LEU A 47 -14.94 3.53 -7.87
CA LEU A 47 -13.74 2.69 -8.03
C LEU A 47 -12.51 3.36 -7.42
N PRO A 48 -11.59 2.59 -6.84
CA PRO A 48 -10.30 3.10 -6.39
C PRO A 48 -9.40 3.42 -7.58
N GLU A 49 -8.55 4.42 -7.44
CA GLU A 49 -7.52 4.74 -8.43
C GLU A 49 -6.16 4.20 -8.01
N GLY A 50 -5.89 4.18 -6.72
CA GLY A 50 -4.69 3.62 -6.12
C GLY A 50 -5.00 2.59 -5.05
N MET A 51 -4.01 1.74 -4.75
CA MET A 51 -4.09 0.73 -3.71
C MET A 51 -2.82 0.72 -2.86
N TRP A 52 -3.00 0.68 -1.54
CA TRP A 52 -1.94 0.44 -0.58
C TRP A 52 -1.69 -1.06 -0.43
N LEU A 53 -0.43 -1.46 -0.52
CA LEU A 53 -0.01 -2.83 -0.21
C LEU A 53 0.37 -2.92 1.28
N PRO A 54 -0.09 -3.94 2.02
CA PRO A 54 0.35 -4.17 3.39
C PRO A 54 1.86 -4.19 3.51
N GLU A 55 2.42 -3.40 4.43
CA GLU A 55 3.86 -3.23 4.64
C GLU A 55 4.64 -2.74 3.40
N THR A 56 3.97 -2.17 2.40
CA THR A 56 4.49 -1.93 1.05
C THR A 56 5.10 -3.17 0.38
N ALA A 57 4.79 -4.36 0.89
CA ALA A 57 5.36 -5.61 0.40
C ALA A 57 4.93 -5.87 -1.05
N VAL A 58 5.92 -5.98 -1.95
CA VAL A 58 5.67 -5.92 -3.40
C VAL A 58 6.42 -7.00 -4.17
N ASP A 59 5.76 -7.53 -5.19
CA ASP A 59 6.33 -8.27 -6.30
C ASP A 59 5.61 -7.91 -7.61
N LEU A 60 6.18 -8.28 -8.74
CA LEU A 60 5.61 -7.96 -10.06
C LEU A 60 4.26 -8.63 -10.29
N GLU A 61 4.05 -9.85 -9.82
CA GLU A 61 2.77 -10.55 -9.95
C GLU A 61 1.63 -9.80 -9.25
N THR A 62 1.88 -9.27 -8.05
CA THR A 62 0.89 -8.43 -7.34
C THR A 62 0.57 -7.17 -8.13
N LEU A 63 1.59 -6.50 -8.68
CA LEU A 63 1.39 -5.31 -9.50
C LEU A 63 0.63 -5.62 -10.80
N GLU A 64 0.86 -6.77 -11.43
CA GLU A 64 0.11 -7.21 -12.61
C GLU A 64 -1.36 -7.43 -12.28
N ILE A 65 -1.66 -8.12 -11.19
CA ILE A 65 -3.04 -8.32 -10.71
C ILE A 65 -3.73 -6.98 -10.42
N MET A 66 -3.02 -6.06 -9.78
CA MET A 66 -3.55 -4.72 -9.50
C MET A 66 -3.88 -3.97 -10.80
N ALA A 67 -2.98 -3.98 -11.77
CA ALA A 67 -3.18 -3.34 -13.08
C ALA A 67 -4.34 -3.98 -13.85
N ASP A 68 -4.47 -5.31 -13.83
CA ASP A 68 -5.56 -6.06 -14.47
C ASP A 68 -6.93 -5.72 -13.87
N LEU A 69 -6.96 -5.42 -12.58
CA LEU A 69 -8.17 -5.03 -11.87
C LEU A 69 -8.40 -3.51 -11.86
N GLY A 70 -7.63 -2.74 -12.65
CA GLY A 70 -7.85 -1.31 -12.88
C GLY A 70 -7.21 -0.37 -11.85
N ILE A 71 -6.34 -0.85 -10.98
CA ILE A 71 -5.55 -0.01 -10.10
C ILE A 71 -4.46 0.69 -10.92
N ARG A 72 -4.37 1.99 -10.79
CA ARG A 72 -3.48 2.84 -11.59
C ARG A 72 -2.13 3.10 -10.94
N PHE A 73 -2.07 3.06 -9.59
CA PHE A 73 -0.83 3.35 -8.87
C PHE A 73 -0.80 2.71 -7.48
N THR A 74 0.43 2.55 -6.97
CA THR A 74 0.72 2.24 -5.57
C THR A 74 1.84 3.14 -5.04
N ILE A 75 2.13 3.03 -3.74
CA ILE A 75 3.17 3.79 -3.04
C ILE A 75 4.16 2.80 -2.45
N LEU A 76 5.43 3.05 -2.64
CA LEU A 76 6.54 2.20 -2.17
C LEU A 76 7.56 3.01 -1.39
N ALA A 77 8.41 2.32 -0.64
CA ALA A 77 9.57 2.93 0.02
C ALA A 77 10.70 3.19 -1.01
N PRO A 78 11.52 4.23 -0.83
CA PRO A 78 12.59 4.56 -1.77
C PRO A 78 13.55 3.41 -2.06
N HIS A 79 13.89 2.58 -1.08
CA HIS A 79 14.80 1.45 -1.27
C HIS A 79 14.21 0.27 -2.07
N GLN A 80 12.91 0.31 -2.37
CA GLN A 80 12.24 -0.68 -3.22
C GLN A 80 12.39 -0.34 -4.72
N ALA A 81 12.99 0.79 -5.06
CA ALA A 81 13.37 1.14 -6.41
C ALA A 81 14.66 0.42 -6.83
N ASP A 82 14.63 -0.34 -7.92
CA ASP A 82 15.83 -0.89 -8.55
C ASP A 82 16.44 0.16 -9.49
N ARG A 83 17.39 0.91 -8.97
CA ARG A 83 18.14 1.94 -9.70
C ARG A 83 19.64 1.66 -9.60
N PRO A 84 20.20 0.95 -10.56
CA PRO A 84 21.64 0.65 -10.57
C PRO A 84 22.52 1.89 -10.76
N HIS A 85 21.94 2.99 -11.28
CA HIS A 85 22.68 4.24 -11.54
C HIS A 85 21.83 5.48 -11.25
N GLY A 86 22.41 6.48 -10.60
CA GLY A 86 21.78 7.76 -10.29
C GLY A 86 20.94 7.76 -9.00
N GLU A 87 20.57 8.94 -8.54
CA GLU A 87 19.69 9.13 -7.40
C GLU A 87 18.23 8.97 -7.79
N LEU A 88 17.42 8.44 -6.89
CA LEU A 88 15.98 8.36 -7.05
C LEU A 88 15.35 9.72 -6.72
N ASP A 89 14.69 10.34 -7.69
CA ASP A 89 13.85 11.50 -7.40
C ASP A 89 12.49 11.04 -6.84
N ILE A 90 12.32 11.16 -5.53
CA ILE A 90 11.08 10.75 -4.84
C ILE A 90 9.93 11.74 -5.02
N ASN A 91 10.15 12.85 -5.72
CA ASN A 91 9.17 13.92 -5.89
C ASN A 91 8.36 13.80 -7.19
N GLN A 92 8.52 12.70 -7.92
CA GLN A 92 7.78 12.39 -9.16
C GLN A 92 7.28 10.95 -9.19
N PRO A 93 6.24 10.64 -10.01
CA PRO A 93 5.83 9.26 -10.27
C PRO A 93 6.75 8.59 -11.28
N TYR A 94 6.78 7.26 -11.23
CA TYR A 94 7.44 6.40 -12.21
C TYR A 94 6.46 5.38 -12.79
N SER A 95 6.74 4.89 -13.99
CA SER A 95 6.03 3.76 -14.60
C SER A 95 6.81 2.47 -14.40
N VAL A 96 6.18 1.45 -13.87
CA VAL A 96 6.71 0.08 -13.82
C VAL A 96 6.13 -0.71 -14.97
N ARG A 97 7.00 -1.19 -15.86
CA ARG A 97 6.61 -2.06 -16.98
C ARG A 97 6.27 -3.45 -16.46
N LEU A 98 5.12 -3.96 -16.87
CA LEU A 98 4.59 -5.27 -16.53
C LEU A 98 4.51 -6.16 -17.79
N GLY A 99 4.13 -7.41 -17.60
CA GLY A 99 3.88 -8.33 -18.72
C GLY A 99 2.82 -7.85 -19.69
N ALA A 100 2.84 -8.40 -20.91
CA ALA A 100 1.86 -8.13 -21.98
C ALA A 100 1.70 -6.64 -22.36
N GLY A 101 2.74 -5.81 -22.18
CA GLY A 101 2.71 -4.39 -22.53
C GLY A 101 1.92 -3.51 -21.57
N LYS A 102 1.54 -4.03 -20.39
CA LYS A 102 0.89 -3.28 -19.32
C LYS A 102 1.91 -2.48 -18.50
N SER A 103 1.41 -1.53 -17.74
CA SER A 103 2.20 -0.79 -16.74
C SER A 103 1.32 -0.39 -15.56
N ILE A 104 1.98 -0.12 -14.44
CA ILE A 104 1.37 0.52 -13.27
C ILE A 104 2.29 1.64 -12.80
N ASN A 105 1.72 2.69 -12.21
CA ASN A 105 2.53 3.80 -11.71
C ASN A 105 2.91 3.57 -10.24
N VAL A 106 4.08 4.03 -9.87
CA VAL A 106 4.56 3.99 -8.49
C VAL A 106 5.01 5.36 -8.04
N PHE A 107 4.72 5.66 -6.77
CA PHE A 107 5.24 6.81 -6.07
C PHE A 107 6.15 6.32 -4.95
N PHE A 108 7.20 7.08 -4.66
CA PHE A 108 8.08 6.81 -3.54
C PHE A 108 7.92 7.91 -2.50
N TYR A 109 7.57 7.53 -1.27
CA TYR A 109 7.40 8.51 -0.21
C TYR A 109 8.75 9.00 0.34
N ASN A 110 8.76 10.17 0.96
CA ASN A 110 9.95 10.68 1.65
C ASN A 110 10.21 9.89 2.93
N GLY A 111 11.19 8.96 2.87
CA GLY A 111 11.50 8.03 3.95
C GLY A 111 12.00 8.74 5.22
N SER A 112 12.89 9.72 5.09
CA SER A 112 13.45 10.44 6.25
C SER A 112 12.38 11.26 6.98
N LEU A 113 11.51 11.92 6.23
CA LEU A 113 10.42 12.70 6.82
C LEU A 113 9.36 11.78 7.45
N SER A 114 9.04 10.66 6.81
CA SER A 114 8.13 9.64 7.37
C SER A 114 8.67 9.05 8.66
N GLN A 115 9.98 8.78 8.73
CA GLN A 115 10.64 8.33 9.95
C GLN A 115 10.58 9.40 11.06
N SER A 116 10.83 10.67 10.73
CA SER A 116 10.74 11.77 11.70
C SER A 116 9.31 11.94 12.25
N LEU A 117 8.30 11.71 11.43
CA LEU A 117 6.89 11.71 11.85
C LEU A 117 6.56 10.55 12.79
N ALA A 118 7.01 9.34 12.45
CA ALA A 118 6.67 8.14 13.19
C ALA A 118 7.45 7.97 14.51
N PHE A 119 8.72 8.36 14.54
CA PHE A 119 9.64 8.00 15.64
C PHE A 119 10.33 9.19 16.31
N GLU A 120 10.26 10.40 15.73
CA GLU A 120 10.79 11.61 16.31
C GLU A 120 9.67 12.52 16.81
N ASN A 121 10.02 13.68 17.36
CA ASN A 121 9.04 14.55 17.99
C ASN A 121 8.42 15.60 17.04
N LEU A 122 8.41 15.38 15.73
CA LEU A 122 7.97 16.37 14.75
C LEU A 122 6.49 16.75 14.93
N LEU A 123 5.65 15.84 15.39
CA LEU A 123 4.22 16.08 15.65
C LEU A 123 3.94 16.89 16.95
N ARG A 124 4.97 17.32 17.68
CA ARG A 124 4.76 18.19 18.87
C ARG A 124 4.46 19.64 18.49
N ASP A 125 4.88 20.07 17.30
CA ASP A 125 4.68 21.44 16.80
C ASP A 125 4.14 21.38 15.37
N GLY A 126 2.86 21.70 15.22
CA GLY A 126 2.19 21.67 13.91
C GLY A 126 2.76 22.69 12.92
N LYS A 127 3.34 23.81 13.39
CA LYS A 127 3.98 24.79 12.51
C LYS A 127 5.33 24.27 12.00
N CYS A 128 6.18 23.76 12.88
CA CYS A 128 7.43 23.11 12.49
C CYS A 128 7.17 21.95 11.52
N PHE A 129 6.13 21.16 11.77
CA PHE A 129 5.71 20.10 10.86
C PHE A 129 5.31 20.65 9.48
N ALA A 130 4.47 21.69 9.42
CA ALA A 130 4.08 22.32 8.16
C ALA A 130 5.30 22.87 7.38
N GLU A 131 6.19 23.59 8.07
CA GLU A 131 7.41 24.14 7.47
C GLU A 131 8.33 23.03 6.93
N LYS A 132 8.43 21.90 7.61
CA LYS A 132 9.15 20.71 7.12
C LYS A 132 8.52 20.13 5.86
N LEU A 133 7.20 20.05 5.79
CA LEU A 133 6.47 19.59 4.60
C LEU A 133 6.63 20.53 3.41
N MET A 134 6.91 21.80 3.66
CA MET A 134 7.09 22.83 2.63
C MET A 134 8.54 23.01 2.19
N GLN A 135 9.48 22.33 2.82
CA GLN A 135 10.89 22.35 2.39
C GLN A 135 11.00 21.64 1.03
N THR A 136 11.18 22.45 -0.02
CA THR A 136 11.45 21.96 -1.37
C THR A 136 12.95 21.83 -1.62
N ASN A 137 13.32 20.93 -2.51
CA ASN A 137 14.65 20.90 -3.08
C ASN A 137 14.74 21.99 -4.18
N ASP A 138 15.95 22.42 -4.52
CA ASP A 138 16.20 23.42 -5.59
C ASP A 138 15.92 22.88 -7.01
N ALA A 139 15.11 21.85 -7.16
CA ALA A 139 14.75 21.28 -8.43
C ALA A 139 13.73 22.14 -9.19
N GLU A 140 13.93 22.31 -10.49
CA GLU A 140 12.99 23.01 -11.34
C GLU A 140 11.76 22.13 -11.64
N GLY A 141 10.57 22.76 -11.60
CA GLY A 141 9.31 22.10 -11.98
C GLY A 141 8.44 21.64 -10.82
N PRO A 142 7.32 20.97 -11.13
CA PRO A 142 6.38 20.49 -10.14
C PRO A 142 6.97 19.36 -9.30
N GLN A 143 6.97 19.52 -7.99
CA GLN A 143 7.44 18.51 -7.03
C GLN A 143 6.28 17.99 -6.19
N LEU A 144 6.23 16.68 -5.97
CA LEU A 144 5.31 16.04 -5.04
C LEU A 144 6.07 15.63 -3.78
N LEU A 145 5.80 16.26 -2.66
CA LEU A 145 6.21 15.72 -1.37
C LEU A 145 5.12 14.79 -0.84
N SER A 146 5.47 13.56 -0.57
CA SER A 146 4.58 12.59 0.07
C SER A 146 5.24 11.92 1.26
N VAL A 147 4.42 11.58 2.26
CA VAL A 147 4.84 10.84 3.46
C VAL A 147 3.93 9.65 3.67
N ALA A 148 4.46 8.59 4.26
CA ALA A 148 3.71 7.39 4.60
C ALA A 148 4.00 7.00 6.05
N THR A 149 2.94 6.88 6.86
CA THR A 149 3.01 6.48 8.27
C THR A 149 1.76 5.68 8.63
N ASP A 150 1.87 4.86 9.66
CA ASP A 150 0.71 4.21 10.25
C ASP A 150 -0.27 5.24 10.83
N GLY A 151 -1.58 4.96 10.77
CA GLY A 151 -2.60 5.85 11.29
C GLY A 151 -2.49 6.07 12.80
N GLU A 152 -2.00 5.08 13.53
CA GLU A 152 -1.72 5.12 14.96
C GLU A 152 -0.71 6.20 15.35
N THR A 153 0.13 6.63 14.43
CA THR A 153 1.08 7.74 14.63
C THR A 153 0.37 8.99 15.12
N TYR A 154 -0.84 9.28 14.60
CA TYR A 154 -1.59 10.50 14.86
C TYR A 154 -2.63 10.33 15.99
N GLY A 155 -2.16 10.18 17.21
CA GLY A 155 -3.02 10.15 18.41
C GLY A 155 -2.69 9.03 19.38
N HIS A 156 -2.40 7.81 18.87
CA HIS A 156 -2.02 6.68 19.73
C HIS A 156 -0.55 6.75 20.12
N HIS A 157 0.37 6.83 19.15
CA HIS A 157 1.80 6.92 19.43
C HIS A 157 2.22 8.36 19.83
N HIS A 158 1.68 9.36 19.15
CA HIS A 158 1.95 10.77 19.45
C HIS A 158 0.65 11.47 19.86
N LYS A 159 0.49 11.66 21.17
CA LYS A 159 -0.67 12.37 21.73
C LYS A 159 -0.81 13.75 21.07
N PHE A 160 -2.03 14.07 20.59
CA PHE A 160 -2.35 15.29 19.83
C PHE A 160 -1.69 15.39 18.44
N GLY A 161 -1.13 14.29 17.89
CA GLY A 161 -0.57 14.26 16.55
C GLY A 161 -1.60 14.56 15.45
N ASP A 162 -2.85 14.19 15.67
CA ASP A 162 -4.01 14.52 14.82
C ASP A 162 -4.25 16.04 14.74
N MET A 163 -4.09 16.76 15.86
CA MET A 163 -4.20 18.22 15.89
C MET A 163 -3.02 18.89 15.16
N ALA A 164 -1.80 18.36 15.31
CA ALA A 164 -0.64 18.85 14.56
C ALA A 164 -0.81 18.65 13.06
N LEU A 165 -1.33 17.49 12.63
CA LEU A 165 -1.67 17.21 11.23
C LEU A 165 -2.72 18.20 10.71
N ALA A 166 -3.83 18.36 11.43
CA ALA A 166 -4.90 19.29 11.04
C ALA A 166 -4.38 20.73 10.92
N PHE A 167 -3.54 21.17 11.86
CA PHE A 167 -2.88 22.50 11.81
C PHE A 167 -1.98 22.61 10.57
N ALA A 168 -1.10 21.64 10.34
CA ALA A 168 -0.17 21.65 9.21
C ALA A 168 -0.90 21.69 7.86
N LEU A 169 -1.93 20.87 7.67
CA LEU A 169 -2.74 20.90 6.45
C LEU A 169 -3.43 22.26 6.23
N LYS A 170 -3.99 22.85 7.29
CA LYS A 170 -4.59 24.18 7.20
C LYS A 170 -3.56 25.27 6.95
N TYR A 171 -2.38 25.17 7.54
CA TYR A 171 -1.29 26.11 7.34
C TYR A 171 -0.83 26.11 5.88
N ILE A 172 -0.59 24.92 5.31
CA ILE A 172 -0.18 24.74 3.90
C ILE A 172 -1.27 25.25 2.94
N ASP A 173 -2.55 24.97 3.21
CA ASP A 173 -3.67 25.40 2.35
C ASP A 173 -3.81 26.94 2.25
N ASN A 174 -3.20 27.68 3.17
CA ASN A 174 -3.15 29.15 3.16
C ASN A 174 -1.87 29.73 2.51
N GLN A 175 -0.95 28.88 2.04
CA GLN A 175 0.26 29.35 1.37
C GLN A 175 0.03 29.52 -0.15
N THR A 176 0.91 30.23 -0.81
CA THR A 176 0.85 30.50 -2.25
C THR A 176 1.84 29.64 -3.05
N ASP A 177 2.86 29.15 -2.41
CA ASP A 177 3.98 28.39 -2.97
C ASP A 177 3.83 26.86 -2.80
N ALA A 178 2.84 26.43 -2.00
CA ALA A 178 2.53 25.02 -1.81
C ALA A 178 1.01 24.77 -1.97
N ARG A 179 0.66 23.57 -2.43
CA ARG A 179 -0.72 23.16 -2.62
C ARG A 179 -0.92 21.72 -2.13
N LEU A 180 -1.98 21.51 -1.36
CA LEU A 180 -2.43 20.16 -1.06
C LEU A 180 -2.99 19.49 -2.32
N THR A 181 -2.59 18.26 -2.57
CA THR A 181 -3.06 17.42 -3.66
C THR A 181 -3.27 15.99 -3.18
N ASN A 182 -3.70 15.09 -4.07
CA ASN A 182 -3.64 13.66 -3.88
C ASN A 182 -2.94 12.98 -5.06
N PHE A 183 -2.52 11.74 -4.88
CA PHE A 183 -1.73 11.01 -5.87
C PHE A 183 -2.42 10.91 -7.23
N ALA A 184 -3.74 10.70 -7.27
CA ALA A 184 -4.49 10.57 -8.51
C ALA A 184 -4.57 11.90 -9.28
N GLU A 185 -4.81 13.02 -8.59
CA GLU A 185 -4.78 14.35 -9.19
C GLU A 185 -3.38 14.70 -9.70
N TYR A 186 -2.36 14.40 -8.90
CA TYR A 186 -0.97 14.66 -9.30
C TYR A 186 -0.60 13.84 -10.54
N LEU A 187 -0.91 12.54 -10.55
CA LEU A 187 -0.66 11.64 -11.69
C LEU A 187 -1.36 12.09 -12.96
N GLN A 188 -2.56 12.64 -12.86
CA GLN A 188 -3.27 13.18 -14.02
C GLN A 188 -2.58 14.44 -14.61
N LYS A 189 -2.07 15.31 -13.72
CA LYS A 189 -1.42 16.57 -14.15
C LYS A 189 0.01 16.37 -14.59
N PHE A 190 0.71 15.44 -13.95
CA PHE A 190 2.12 15.18 -14.15
C PHE A 190 2.34 13.65 -14.28
N PRO A 191 1.99 13.08 -15.45
CA PRO A 191 2.21 11.66 -15.69
C PRO A 191 3.70 11.33 -15.69
N PRO A 192 4.07 10.07 -15.34
CA PRO A 192 5.47 9.67 -15.29
C PRO A 192 6.15 9.82 -16.64
N GLN A 193 7.37 10.34 -16.62
CA GLN A 193 8.21 10.49 -17.81
C GLN A 193 9.29 9.40 -17.86
N GLU A 194 9.50 8.69 -16.74
CA GLU A 194 10.53 7.67 -16.61
C GLU A 194 9.93 6.33 -16.21
N GLU A 195 10.57 5.27 -16.70
CA GLU A 195 10.32 3.90 -16.26
C GLU A 195 11.30 3.54 -15.15
N ILE A 196 10.82 2.72 -14.20
CA ILE A 196 11.64 2.17 -13.12
C ILE A 196 11.35 0.67 -12.96
N LYS A 197 12.35 -0.05 -12.47
CA LYS A 197 12.15 -1.41 -11.96
C LYS A 197 12.00 -1.38 -10.45
N ILE A 198 11.33 -2.37 -9.90
CA ILE A 198 11.22 -2.56 -8.45
C ILE A 198 12.14 -3.71 -8.00
N VAL A 199 12.56 -3.65 -6.75
CA VAL A 199 13.19 -4.78 -6.07
C VAL A 199 12.06 -5.62 -5.49
N GLU A 200 11.85 -6.80 -6.06
CA GLU A 200 10.79 -7.71 -5.66
C GLU A 200 11.05 -8.31 -4.27
N GLU A 201 9.99 -8.82 -3.63
CA GLU A 201 10.02 -9.43 -2.30
C GLU A 201 10.61 -8.50 -1.23
N THR A 202 10.36 -7.20 -1.37
CA THR A 202 10.78 -6.17 -0.42
C THR A 202 9.61 -5.50 0.29
N SER A 203 9.86 -4.87 1.42
CA SER A 203 8.88 -4.14 2.24
C SER A 203 9.52 -2.94 2.93
N TRP A 204 8.72 -2.02 3.44
CA TRP A 204 9.22 -0.84 4.14
C TRP A 204 9.78 -1.13 5.54
N SER A 205 9.36 -2.23 6.16
CA SER A 205 9.64 -2.53 7.58
C SER A 205 10.70 -3.60 7.80
N CYS A 206 11.31 -4.14 6.73
CA CYS A 206 12.36 -5.12 6.83
C CYS A 206 13.46 -4.86 5.80
N ALA A 207 14.69 -4.59 6.27
CA ALA A 207 15.86 -4.42 5.40
C ALA A 207 16.24 -5.70 4.61
N HIS A 208 15.69 -6.86 4.99
CA HIS A 208 15.91 -8.16 4.34
C HIS A 208 14.70 -8.55 3.45
N GLY A 209 13.98 -7.56 2.95
CA GLY A 209 12.83 -7.79 2.09
C GLY A 209 11.57 -8.22 2.84
N VAL A 210 11.07 -9.43 2.60
CA VAL A 210 9.91 -10.01 3.28
C VAL A 210 10.30 -11.09 4.32
N GLU A 211 11.59 -11.25 4.59
CA GLU A 211 12.10 -12.27 5.49
C GLU A 211 11.57 -12.17 6.93
N ARG A 212 11.14 -10.97 7.36
CA ARG A 212 10.47 -10.77 8.65
C ARG A 212 9.29 -11.74 8.86
N TRP A 213 8.59 -12.13 7.80
CA TRP A 213 7.43 -13.02 7.84
C TRP A 213 7.73 -14.46 7.38
N ASN A 214 8.98 -14.73 7.00
CA ASN A 214 9.39 -15.96 6.38
C ASN A 214 10.51 -16.68 7.14
N SER A 215 11.43 -15.91 7.75
CA SER A 215 12.63 -16.47 8.37
C SER A 215 13.12 -15.68 9.59
N HIS A 216 14.23 -16.16 10.15
CA HIS A 216 14.97 -15.39 11.15
C HIS A 216 15.88 -14.37 10.47
N CYS A 217 15.34 -13.21 10.13
CA CYS A 217 16.09 -12.14 9.47
C CYS A 217 16.98 -11.29 10.41
N GLY A 218 16.85 -11.45 11.72
CA GLY A 218 17.57 -10.66 12.71
C GLY A 218 17.00 -9.27 12.99
N CYS A 219 15.96 -8.84 12.29
CA CYS A 219 15.28 -7.57 12.58
C CYS A 219 14.56 -7.66 13.93
N GLU A 220 14.90 -6.77 14.85
CA GLU A 220 14.29 -6.67 16.18
C GLU A 220 13.94 -5.20 16.48
N THR A 221 12.93 -5.00 17.31
CA THR A 221 12.46 -3.67 17.73
C THR A 221 12.96 -3.30 19.13
N GLY A 222 14.02 -3.95 19.59
CA GLY A 222 14.51 -3.91 20.95
C GLY A 222 13.84 -4.97 21.83
N GLY A 223 14.31 -5.15 23.05
CA GLY A 223 13.80 -6.16 23.99
C GLY A 223 14.89 -7.08 24.49
N HIS A 224 14.62 -8.35 24.52
CA HIS A 224 15.52 -9.36 25.07
C HIS A 224 16.51 -9.87 24.02
N HIS A 225 17.81 -9.61 24.21
CA HIS A 225 18.86 -10.00 23.26
C HIS A 225 19.01 -11.53 23.09
N GLU A 226 18.52 -12.31 24.08
CA GLU A 226 18.52 -13.77 24.04
C GLU A 226 17.37 -14.36 23.18
N TRP A 227 16.40 -13.55 22.80
CA TRP A 227 15.30 -14.02 21.96
C TRP A 227 15.71 -14.09 20.49
N ASN A 228 15.19 -15.09 19.81
CA ASN A 228 15.40 -15.27 18.38
C ASN A 228 14.08 -15.52 17.65
N GLN A 229 14.14 -15.49 16.34
CA GLN A 229 12.96 -15.61 15.46
C GLN A 229 13.00 -16.90 14.63
N ASN A 230 13.76 -17.91 15.05
CA ASN A 230 13.92 -19.17 14.32
C ASN A 230 12.60 -19.93 14.13
N TRP A 231 11.59 -19.65 14.96
CA TRP A 231 10.25 -20.21 14.85
C TRP A 231 9.50 -19.77 13.59
N ARG A 232 9.88 -18.67 12.95
CA ARG A 232 9.18 -18.11 11.79
C ARG A 232 9.25 -19.04 10.58
N GLY A 233 10.42 -19.60 10.26
CA GLY A 233 10.58 -20.54 9.16
C GLY A 233 9.65 -21.75 9.28
N PRO A 234 9.75 -22.57 10.37
CA PRO A 234 8.85 -23.68 10.59
C PRO A 234 7.36 -23.30 10.61
N LEU A 235 7.00 -22.13 11.14
CA LEU A 235 5.63 -21.66 11.10
C LEU A 235 5.19 -21.37 9.66
N ARG A 236 6.02 -20.72 8.86
CA ARG A 236 5.72 -20.44 7.44
C ARG A 236 5.52 -21.74 6.66
N GLU A 237 6.43 -22.69 6.79
CA GLU A 237 6.32 -24.00 6.15
C GLU A 237 5.03 -24.73 6.54
N ALA A 238 4.65 -24.69 7.83
CA ALA A 238 3.42 -25.32 8.31
C ALA A 238 2.17 -24.64 7.72
N LEU A 239 2.18 -23.29 7.59
CA LEU A 239 1.06 -22.54 6.98
C LEU A 239 0.96 -22.81 5.47
N ASP A 240 2.06 -22.90 4.76
CA ASP A 240 2.09 -23.21 3.33
C ASP A 240 1.61 -24.64 3.05
N TRP A 241 2.03 -25.59 3.88
CA TRP A 241 1.53 -26.95 3.83
C TRP A 241 0.02 -27.01 4.08
N LEU A 242 -0.46 -26.31 5.12
CA LEU A 242 -1.89 -26.26 5.44
C LEU A 242 -2.70 -25.62 4.31
N GLN A 243 -2.22 -24.52 3.74
CA GLN A 243 -2.85 -23.86 2.60
C GLN A 243 -3.00 -24.82 1.42
N GLY A 244 -1.96 -25.57 1.07
CA GLY A 244 -2.01 -26.56 0.01
C GLY A 244 -3.07 -27.66 0.27
N ARG A 245 -3.17 -28.13 1.51
CA ARG A 245 -4.17 -29.12 1.93
C ARG A 245 -5.60 -28.58 1.85
N VAL A 246 -5.82 -27.39 2.41
CA VAL A 246 -7.14 -26.73 2.39
C VAL A 246 -7.60 -26.44 0.97
N ASN A 247 -6.70 -25.95 0.12
CA ASN A 247 -7.01 -25.71 -1.29
C ASN A 247 -7.42 -26.98 -2.03
N SER A 248 -6.73 -28.09 -1.78
CA SER A 248 -7.07 -29.40 -2.37
C SER A 248 -8.45 -29.87 -1.92
N ILE A 249 -8.75 -29.80 -0.63
CA ILE A 249 -10.04 -30.16 -0.05
C ILE A 249 -11.14 -29.25 -0.63
N PHE A 250 -10.90 -27.94 -0.69
CA PHE A 250 -11.86 -26.98 -1.24
C PHE A 250 -12.25 -27.34 -2.68
N VAL A 251 -11.26 -27.61 -3.53
CA VAL A 251 -11.53 -27.99 -4.92
C VAL A 251 -12.26 -29.34 -5.00
N GLU A 252 -11.88 -30.31 -4.18
CA GLU A 252 -12.51 -31.64 -4.18
C GLU A 252 -13.97 -31.59 -3.74
N VAL A 253 -14.26 -30.93 -2.62
CA VAL A 253 -15.62 -30.78 -2.09
C VAL A 253 -16.51 -29.97 -3.03
N SER A 254 -15.93 -29.05 -3.78
CA SER A 254 -16.67 -28.21 -4.74
C SER A 254 -17.04 -28.93 -6.02
N LYS A 255 -16.46 -30.10 -6.32
CA LYS A 255 -16.75 -30.87 -7.54
C LYS A 255 -18.23 -31.25 -7.62
N GLY A 256 -18.86 -30.93 -8.75
CA GLY A 256 -20.27 -31.17 -8.98
C GLY A 256 -21.26 -30.25 -8.27
N LEU A 257 -20.76 -29.36 -7.42
CA LEU A 257 -21.54 -28.33 -6.76
C LEU A 257 -21.33 -26.93 -7.37
N ILE A 258 -20.10 -26.63 -7.76
CA ILE A 258 -19.66 -25.32 -8.25
C ILE A 258 -18.79 -25.53 -9.49
N GLU A 259 -19.11 -24.84 -10.58
CA GLU A 259 -18.36 -24.95 -11.83
C GLU A 259 -16.95 -24.35 -11.68
N ASN A 260 -16.83 -23.16 -11.11
CA ASN A 260 -15.55 -22.48 -10.83
C ASN A 260 -15.44 -22.07 -9.36
N PRO A 261 -14.89 -22.93 -8.49
CA PRO A 261 -14.81 -22.67 -7.06
C PRO A 261 -14.03 -21.40 -6.69
N TRP A 262 -12.97 -21.11 -7.44
CA TRP A 262 -12.13 -19.95 -7.17
C TRP A 262 -12.81 -18.63 -7.53
N GLU A 263 -13.56 -18.61 -8.61
CA GLU A 263 -14.38 -17.46 -8.98
C GLU A 263 -15.49 -17.23 -7.95
N MET A 264 -16.15 -18.30 -7.51
CA MET A 264 -17.16 -18.22 -6.44
C MET A 264 -16.56 -17.69 -5.14
N ARG A 265 -15.35 -18.13 -4.76
CA ARG A 265 -14.65 -17.57 -3.62
C ARG A 265 -14.43 -16.07 -3.80
N ASN A 266 -13.97 -15.65 -4.97
CA ASN A 266 -13.73 -14.22 -5.23
C ASN A 266 -15.03 -13.42 -5.11
N ARG A 267 -16.15 -13.91 -5.65
CA ARG A 267 -17.46 -13.26 -5.58
C ARG A 267 -18.10 -13.30 -4.20
N TYR A 268 -17.62 -14.14 -3.28
CA TYR A 268 -18.17 -14.25 -1.93
C TYR A 268 -18.12 -12.91 -1.16
N ILE A 269 -17.24 -12.00 -1.50
CA ILE A 269 -17.20 -10.65 -0.93
C ILE A 269 -18.53 -9.91 -1.09
N ASP A 270 -19.24 -10.11 -2.19
CA ASP A 270 -20.51 -9.44 -2.45
C ASP A 270 -21.59 -9.88 -1.46
N ILE A 271 -21.57 -11.16 -1.05
CA ILE A 271 -22.42 -11.69 0.02
C ILE A 271 -22.01 -11.08 1.37
N PHE A 272 -20.69 -11.03 1.63
CA PHE A 272 -20.17 -10.58 2.91
C PHE A 272 -20.46 -9.10 3.18
N ILE A 273 -20.30 -8.23 2.20
CA ILE A 273 -20.56 -6.79 2.36
C ILE A 273 -22.08 -6.46 2.37
N ASN A 274 -22.92 -7.30 1.74
CA ASN A 274 -24.36 -7.12 1.64
C ASN A 274 -25.16 -8.04 2.60
N ARG A 275 -24.50 -8.72 3.55
CA ARG A 275 -25.13 -9.73 4.43
C ARG A 275 -26.32 -9.22 5.27
N CYS A 276 -26.54 -7.92 5.34
CA CYS A 276 -27.73 -7.34 5.95
C CYS A 276 -28.94 -7.29 4.99
N ASP A 277 -28.72 -7.60 3.71
CA ASP A 277 -29.76 -7.63 2.68
C ASP A 277 -30.33 -9.05 2.62
N ARG A 278 -31.54 -9.24 3.15
CA ARG A 278 -32.19 -10.56 3.23
C ARG A 278 -32.48 -11.14 1.85
N ASP A 279 -32.63 -10.29 0.83
CA ASP A 279 -32.97 -10.68 -0.53
C ASP A 279 -31.78 -11.28 -1.30
N PHE A 280 -30.56 -11.17 -0.74
CA PHE A 280 -29.36 -11.72 -1.36
C PHE A 280 -29.28 -13.24 -1.25
N PHE A 281 -30.04 -13.87 -0.36
CA PHE A 281 -30.07 -15.31 -0.11
C PHE A 281 -31.31 -15.99 -0.68
N SER A 282 -32.17 -15.26 -1.32
CA SER A 282 -33.34 -15.75 -2.08
C SER A 282 -33.03 -15.84 -3.57
#